data_532b1674bd20658704630966f26d8f49
#
_entry.id   532b1674bd20658704630966f26d8f49
#
_cell.length_a   1.000
_cell.length_b   1.000
_cell.length_c   1.000
_cell.angle_alpha   90.00
_cell.angle_beta   90.00
_cell.angle_gamma   90.00
#
_symmetry.space_group_name_H-M   'P 1'
#
loop_
_entity.id
_entity.type
_entity.pdbx_description
1 polymer ?
#
loop_
_entity_poly.entity_id
_entity_poly.type
_entity_poly.pdbx_seq_one_letter_code
_entity_poly.pdbx_strand_id
1 'polypeptide(L)'
;MSRTAKASATIEADLRIPFPHTDAPLACRTNPDWFAHEHGQNSKDDLARIERAKTACSGCPIAAGCLKWALANRELTPTGIWAATTARQRTGLRQRLQLRHGLDWVGVVAQADRERARYSEARPPTPDPVQAASPMWSSHYEPWTEPITTGQQQRNCELLDLAQRTTRTRCPTGTLAEVS
;
A
#
# COMPACT_ATOMS: atom_id res chain seq x y z
N MET A 1 -3.92 45.26 -31.42
CA MET A 1 -3.25 44.27 -30.60
C MET A 1 -4.32 43.29 -30.11
N SER A 2 -4.52 42.17 -30.81
CA SER A 2 -5.58 41.22 -30.53
C SER A 2 -5.10 40.26 -29.42
N ARG A 3 -5.72 40.33 -28.25
CA ARG A 3 -5.55 39.33 -27.18
C ARG A 3 -6.31 38.07 -27.58
N THR A 4 -5.62 37.07 -28.06
CA THR A 4 -6.16 35.74 -28.21
C THR A 4 -6.50 35.19 -26.83
N ALA A 5 -7.80 35.08 -26.56
CA ALA A 5 -8.30 34.39 -25.36
C ALA A 5 -7.84 32.93 -25.42
N LYS A 6 -6.92 32.57 -24.51
CA LYS A 6 -6.47 31.18 -24.30
C LYS A 6 -7.67 30.41 -23.76
N ALA A 7 -8.27 29.57 -24.58
CA ALA A 7 -9.34 28.70 -24.16
C ALA A 7 -8.83 27.87 -22.96
N SER A 8 -9.47 28.03 -21.81
CA SER A 8 -9.19 27.20 -20.62
C SER A 8 -9.63 25.78 -20.95
N ALA A 9 -8.69 24.90 -21.28
CA ALA A 9 -8.97 23.49 -21.44
C ALA A 9 -9.51 22.96 -20.10
N THR A 10 -10.71 22.44 -20.11
CA THR A 10 -11.29 21.76 -18.95
C THR A 10 -10.45 20.51 -18.66
N ILE A 11 -9.78 20.48 -17.52
CA ILE A 11 -8.99 19.30 -17.10
C ILE A 11 -9.97 18.27 -16.59
N GLU A 12 -10.09 17.16 -17.31
CA GLU A 12 -10.96 16.04 -16.93
C GLU A 12 -10.17 14.99 -16.14
N ALA A 13 -10.84 14.34 -15.18
CA ALA A 13 -10.24 13.27 -14.40
C ALA A 13 -10.12 11.99 -15.24
N ASP A 14 -9.08 11.21 -15.00
CA ASP A 14 -8.91 9.88 -15.61
C ASP A 14 -9.96 8.90 -15.05
N LEU A 15 -10.93 8.53 -15.88
CA LEU A 15 -12.05 7.68 -15.51
C LEU A 15 -11.64 6.21 -15.22
N ARG A 16 -10.45 5.80 -15.61
CA ARG A 16 -9.94 4.44 -15.34
C ARG A 16 -9.70 4.20 -13.86
N ILE A 17 -9.40 5.24 -13.09
CA ILE A 17 -9.28 5.21 -11.63
C ILE A 17 -10.32 6.17 -11.04
N PRO A 18 -11.49 5.66 -10.61
CA PRO A 18 -12.54 6.51 -10.06
C PRO A 18 -12.10 7.13 -8.73
N PHE A 19 -12.65 8.32 -8.43
CA PHE A 19 -12.45 8.94 -7.13
C PHE A 19 -13.08 8.06 -6.04
N PRO A 20 -12.33 7.70 -4.99
CA PRO A 20 -12.86 6.83 -3.93
C PRO A 20 -13.95 7.54 -3.12
N HIS A 21 -15.03 6.86 -2.86
CA HIS A 21 -16.16 7.35 -2.07
C HIS A 21 -16.25 6.62 -0.73
N THR A 22 -16.75 7.33 0.29
CA THR A 22 -17.11 6.77 1.60
C THR A 22 -18.10 7.71 2.29
N ASP A 23 -19.02 7.16 3.07
CA ASP A 23 -19.94 7.88 3.93
C ASP A 23 -19.32 8.22 5.29
N ALA A 24 -18.16 7.62 5.62
CA ALA A 24 -17.43 7.93 6.83
C ALA A 24 -16.92 9.38 6.83
N PRO A 25 -16.90 10.06 7.99
CA PRO A 25 -16.36 11.40 8.10
C PRO A 25 -14.86 11.41 7.77
N LEU A 26 -14.45 12.31 6.88
CA LEU A 26 -13.06 12.46 6.46
C LEU A 26 -12.46 13.74 7.04
N ALA A 27 -11.29 13.64 7.65
CA ALA A 27 -10.57 14.78 8.21
C ALA A 27 -10.30 15.88 7.18
N CYS A 28 -10.05 15.54 5.91
CA CYS A 28 -9.84 16.50 4.83
C CYS A 28 -11.11 17.26 4.43
N ARG A 29 -12.30 16.73 4.66
CA ARG A 29 -13.58 17.43 4.47
C ARG A 29 -13.90 18.34 5.66
N THR A 30 -13.56 17.90 6.88
CA THR A 30 -13.82 18.66 8.10
C THR A 30 -12.83 19.80 8.31
N ASN A 31 -11.56 19.59 7.93
CA ASN A 31 -10.46 20.55 8.14
C ASN A 31 -9.64 20.72 6.84
N PRO A 32 -10.20 21.32 5.80
CA PRO A 32 -9.53 21.42 4.48
C PRO A 32 -8.19 22.17 4.55
N ASP A 33 -8.06 23.16 5.43
CA ASP A 33 -6.86 23.99 5.58
C ASP A 33 -5.62 23.18 5.99
N TRP A 34 -5.79 22.05 6.70
CA TRP A 34 -4.65 21.19 7.04
C TRP A 34 -4.01 20.56 5.81
N PHE A 35 -4.81 20.32 4.78
CA PHE A 35 -4.41 19.63 3.56
C PHE A 35 -4.00 20.59 2.43
N ALA A 36 -4.31 21.89 2.58
CA ALA A 36 -3.91 22.94 1.65
C ALA A 36 -2.43 23.28 1.87
N HIS A 37 -1.54 22.62 1.14
CA HIS A 37 -0.10 22.87 1.18
C HIS A 37 0.41 23.25 -0.22
N GLU A 38 1.07 24.40 -0.32
CA GLU A 38 1.67 24.90 -1.55
C GLU A 38 3.19 24.65 -1.57
N HIS A 39 3.77 24.66 -2.77
CA HIS A 39 5.21 24.54 -2.93
C HIS A 39 5.93 25.74 -2.30
N GLY A 40 6.98 25.45 -1.52
CA GLY A 40 7.80 26.51 -0.91
C GLY A 40 7.38 26.89 0.51
N GLN A 41 6.25 26.42 1.01
CA GLN A 41 5.86 26.59 2.41
C GLN A 41 6.65 25.60 3.27
N ASN A 42 7.68 26.08 3.96
CA ASN A 42 8.56 25.27 4.80
C ASN A 42 8.76 25.91 6.19
N SER A 43 7.84 26.78 6.61
CA SER A 43 7.87 27.29 7.99
C SER A 43 7.67 26.15 9.00
N LYS A 44 8.05 26.37 10.25
CA LYS A 44 7.83 25.40 11.32
C LYS A 44 6.33 25.03 11.46
N ASP A 45 5.46 26.01 11.28
CA ASP A 45 4.01 25.82 11.36
C ASP A 45 3.49 25.04 10.16
N ASP A 46 4.05 25.26 8.96
CA ASP A 46 3.71 24.48 7.76
C ASP A 46 4.10 23.01 7.94
N LEU A 47 5.28 22.73 8.48
CA LEU A 47 5.72 21.36 8.74
C LEU A 47 4.80 20.67 9.77
N ALA A 48 4.43 21.37 10.84
CA ALA A 48 3.48 20.84 11.83
C ALA A 48 2.11 20.55 11.22
N ARG A 49 1.62 21.43 10.33
CA ARG A 49 0.36 21.23 9.58
C ARG A 49 0.43 20.02 8.65
N ILE A 50 1.55 19.87 7.90
CA ILE A 50 1.78 18.71 7.04
C ILE A 50 1.75 17.41 7.82
N GLU A 51 2.43 17.34 8.95
CA GLU A 51 2.46 16.13 9.79
C GLU A 51 1.08 15.81 10.38
N ARG A 52 0.31 16.83 10.77
CA ARG A 52 -1.08 16.65 11.21
C ARG A 52 -1.96 16.07 10.09
N ALA A 53 -1.84 16.61 8.88
CA ALA A 53 -2.58 16.11 7.71
C ALA A 53 -2.19 14.65 7.38
N LYS A 54 -0.90 14.32 7.42
CA LYS A 54 -0.42 12.94 7.17
C LYS A 54 -0.94 11.96 8.23
N THR A 55 -0.89 12.34 9.50
CA THR A 55 -1.44 11.54 10.59
C THR A 55 -2.94 11.29 10.40
N ALA A 56 -3.70 12.32 10.02
CA ALA A 56 -5.12 12.16 9.71
C ALA A 56 -5.39 11.23 8.53
N CYS A 57 -4.48 11.16 7.54
CA CYS A 57 -4.58 10.22 6.42
C CYS A 57 -4.23 8.78 6.79
N SER A 58 -3.44 8.53 7.84
CA SER A 58 -3.00 7.17 8.19
C SER A 58 -4.15 6.25 8.61
N GLY A 59 -5.21 6.79 9.22
CA GLY A 59 -6.44 6.07 9.57
C GLY A 59 -7.59 6.24 8.56
N CYS A 60 -7.34 6.85 7.40
CA CYS A 60 -8.40 7.14 6.44
C CYS A 60 -8.80 5.88 5.64
N PRO A 61 -10.10 5.50 5.63
CA PRO A 61 -10.56 4.28 4.96
C PRO A 61 -10.36 4.31 3.44
N ILE A 62 -10.31 5.50 2.83
CA ILE A 62 -10.10 5.66 1.38
C ILE A 62 -8.67 6.04 0.99
N ALA A 63 -7.71 6.01 1.91
CA ALA A 63 -6.36 6.51 1.65
C ALA A 63 -5.69 5.86 0.42
N ALA A 64 -5.82 4.55 0.27
CA ALA A 64 -5.25 3.82 -0.87
C ALA A 64 -5.86 4.24 -2.22
N GLY A 65 -7.19 4.35 -2.29
CA GLY A 65 -7.91 4.83 -3.48
C GLY A 65 -7.59 6.29 -3.77
N CYS A 66 -7.57 7.14 -2.73
CA CYS A 66 -7.19 8.54 -2.81
C CYS A 66 -5.78 8.75 -3.40
N LEU A 67 -4.81 7.92 -2.98
CA LEU A 67 -3.45 7.96 -3.55
C LEU A 67 -3.45 7.57 -5.02
N LYS A 68 -4.10 6.48 -5.40
CA LYS A 68 -4.18 6.02 -6.80
C LYS A 68 -4.79 7.10 -7.69
N TRP A 69 -5.92 7.67 -7.25
CA TRP A 69 -6.58 8.74 -7.97
C TRP A 69 -5.70 9.98 -8.11
N ALA A 70 -5.07 10.42 -7.02
CA ALA A 70 -4.19 11.59 -7.03
C ALA A 70 -2.94 11.38 -7.90
N LEU A 71 -2.43 10.14 -7.99
CA LEU A 71 -1.32 9.81 -8.89
C LEU A 71 -1.74 9.82 -10.36
N ALA A 72 -2.92 9.30 -10.69
CA ALA A 72 -3.45 9.31 -12.05
C ALA A 72 -3.78 10.72 -12.52
N ASN A 73 -4.30 11.57 -11.63
CA ASN A 73 -4.81 12.90 -11.95
C ASN A 73 -3.84 14.02 -11.52
N ARG A 74 -2.68 14.07 -12.17
CA ARG A 74 -1.61 15.03 -11.84
C ARG A 74 -2.11 16.49 -11.90
N GLU A 75 -2.81 16.84 -12.94
CA GLU A 75 -3.25 18.21 -13.21
C GLU A 75 -4.33 18.69 -12.21
N LEU A 76 -5.10 17.75 -11.64
CA LEU A 76 -6.10 18.02 -10.61
C LEU A 76 -5.52 18.04 -9.19
N THR A 77 -4.29 17.55 -9.02
CA THR A 77 -3.61 17.46 -7.72
C THR A 77 -2.22 18.08 -7.75
N PRO A 78 -2.05 19.32 -8.28
CA PRO A 78 -0.74 19.95 -8.40
C PRO A 78 -0.12 20.27 -7.04
N THR A 79 -0.95 20.56 -6.04
CA THR A 79 -0.55 20.94 -4.68
C THR A 79 -1.28 20.08 -3.62
N GLY A 80 -1.17 20.46 -2.37
CA GLY A 80 -1.89 19.83 -1.24
C GLY A 80 -1.38 18.48 -0.81
N ILE A 81 -1.92 18.04 0.34
CA ILE A 81 -1.65 16.71 0.92
C ILE A 81 -2.77 15.74 0.50
N TRP A 82 -2.41 14.68 -0.19
CA TRP A 82 -3.30 13.63 -0.68
C TRP A 82 -2.80 12.27 -0.19
N ALA A 83 -3.62 11.55 0.56
CA ALA A 83 -3.25 10.25 1.11
C ALA A 83 -1.86 10.26 1.78
N ALA A 84 -1.65 11.17 2.70
CA ALA A 84 -0.39 11.40 3.42
C ALA A 84 0.82 11.78 2.54
N THR A 85 0.62 12.13 1.25
CA THR A 85 1.71 12.50 0.33
C THR A 85 1.66 13.95 -0.08
N THR A 86 2.83 14.59 -0.13
CA THR A 86 3.01 15.92 -0.74
C THR A 86 3.08 15.81 -2.26
N ALA A 87 2.92 16.93 -2.98
CA ALA A 87 3.04 16.97 -4.43
C ALA A 87 4.41 16.46 -4.93
N ARG A 88 5.50 16.79 -4.23
CA ARG A 88 6.85 16.30 -4.53
C ARG A 88 6.95 14.78 -4.40
N GLN A 89 6.39 14.22 -3.33
CA GLN A 89 6.37 12.76 -3.11
C GLN A 89 5.55 12.07 -4.20
N ARG A 90 4.38 12.63 -4.59
CA ARG A 90 3.58 12.09 -5.70
C ARG A 90 4.33 12.10 -7.02
N THR A 91 5.12 13.14 -7.31
CA THR A 91 5.96 13.18 -8.52
C THR A 91 6.98 12.03 -8.53
N GLY A 92 7.67 11.78 -7.42
CA GLY A 92 8.59 10.65 -7.31
C GLY A 92 7.90 9.28 -7.40
N LEU A 93 6.67 9.16 -6.87
CA LEU A 93 5.88 7.93 -6.99
C LEU A 93 5.47 7.67 -8.44
N ARG A 94 5.02 8.70 -9.19
CA ARG A 94 4.69 8.58 -10.62
C ARG A 94 5.88 8.13 -11.45
N GLN A 95 7.06 8.71 -11.22
CA GLN A 95 8.28 8.30 -11.91
C GLN A 95 8.59 6.81 -11.68
N ARG A 96 8.50 6.33 -10.43
CA ARG A 96 8.71 4.91 -10.10
C ARG A 96 7.68 3.99 -10.77
N LEU A 97 6.41 4.41 -10.83
CA LEU A 97 5.37 3.66 -11.52
C LEU A 97 5.60 3.60 -13.02
N GLN A 98 6.02 4.71 -13.64
CA GLN A 98 6.39 4.76 -15.06
C GLN A 98 7.58 3.87 -15.39
N LEU A 99 8.61 3.85 -14.54
CA LEU A 99 9.77 2.97 -14.72
C LEU A 99 9.40 1.48 -14.59
N ARG A 100 8.46 1.15 -13.72
CA ARG A 100 8.03 -0.24 -13.47
C ARG A 100 7.02 -0.76 -14.50
N HIS A 101 6.08 0.06 -14.90
CA HIS A 101 4.90 -0.34 -15.68
C HIS A 101 4.80 0.33 -17.05
N GLY A 102 5.75 1.20 -17.40
CA GLY A 102 5.73 1.98 -18.64
C GLY A 102 4.84 3.23 -18.56
N LEU A 103 4.64 3.86 -19.71
CA LEU A 103 3.91 5.13 -19.79
C LEU A 103 2.44 4.99 -19.43
N ASP A 104 1.80 3.87 -19.76
CA ASP A 104 0.40 3.58 -19.37
C ASP A 104 0.29 2.81 -18.05
N TRP A 105 1.08 3.17 -17.05
CA TRP A 105 0.99 2.57 -15.72
C TRP A 105 -0.41 2.71 -15.11
N VAL A 106 -1.18 3.74 -15.48
CA VAL A 106 -2.56 3.95 -15.02
C VAL A 106 -3.46 2.81 -15.49
N GLY A 107 -3.36 2.44 -16.76
CA GLY A 107 -4.11 1.29 -17.33
C GLY A 107 -3.75 -0.03 -16.62
N VAL A 108 -2.47 -0.26 -16.35
CA VAL A 108 -1.99 -1.46 -15.63
C VAL A 108 -2.56 -1.52 -14.22
N VAL A 109 -2.52 -0.41 -13.47
CA VAL A 109 -3.07 -0.36 -12.10
C VAL A 109 -4.59 -0.55 -12.11
N ALA A 110 -5.30 0.11 -13.03
CA ALA A 110 -6.74 -0.02 -13.15
C ALA A 110 -7.16 -1.46 -13.52
N GLN A 111 -6.41 -2.13 -14.39
CA GLN A 111 -6.65 -3.53 -14.72
C GLN A 111 -6.45 -4.45 -13.49
N ALA A 112 -5.36 -4.28 -12.78
CA ALA A 112 -5.08 -5.06 -11.57
C ALA A 112 -6.15 -4.85 -10.47
N ASP A 113 -6.71 -3.65 -10.35
CA ASP A 113 -7.79 -3.37 -9.40
C ASP A 113 -9.10 -4.07 -9.82
N ARG A 114 -9.43 -4.07 -11.11
CA ARG A 114 -10.60 -4.81 -11.63
C ARG A 114 -10.47 -6.31 -11.39
N GLU A 115 -9.29 -6.87 -11.60
CA GLU A 115 -9.02 -8.29 -11.35
C GLU A 115 -9.15 -8.66 -9.88
N ARG A 116 -8.64 -7.81 -8.98
CA ARG A 116 -8.81 -8.00 -7.53
C ARG A 116 -10.27 -7.94 -7.11
N ALA A 117 -11.04 -6.99 -7.65
CA ALA A 117 -12.47 -6.87 -7.37
C ALA A 117 -13.22 -8.14 -7.78
N ARG A 118 -12.98 -8.65 -9.00
CA ARG A 118 -13.57 -9.91 -9.48
C ARG A 118 -13.21 -11.10 -8.60
N TYR A 119 -11.93 -11.19 -8.19
CA TYR A 119 -11.48 -12.26 -7.31
C TYR A 119 -12.13 -12.17 -5.93
N SER A 120 -12.30 -10.96 -5.39
CA SER A 120 -12.96 -10.70 -4.11
C SER A 120 -14.45 -11.08 -4.16
N GLU A 121 -15.14 -10.77 -5.27
CA GLU A 121 -16.55 -11.12 -5.49
C GLU A 121 -16.75 -12.63 -5.69
N ALA A 122 -15.81 -13.29 -6.38
CA ALA A 122 -15.85 -14.73 -6.64
C ALA A 122 -15.46 -15.58 -5.42
N ARG A 123 -14.83 -14.99 -4.41
CA ARG A 123 -14.44 -15.70 -3.20
C ARG A 123 -15.68 -15.94 -2.34
N PRO A 124 -16.00 -17.21 -2.00
CA PRO A 124 -17.09 -17.47 -1.06
C PRO A 124 -16.83 -16.74 0.25
N PRO A 125 -17.87 -16.23 0.92
CA PRO A 125 -17.73 -15.60 2.21
C PRO A 125 -16.94 -16.54 3.13
N THR A 126 -15.85 -16.06 3.71
CA THR A 126 -15.13 -16.80 4.75
C THR A 126 -16.16 -17.11 5.83
N PRO A 127 -16.38 -18.38 6.16
CA PRO A 127 -17.31 -18.72 7.23
C PRO A 127 -16.87 -17.95 8.48
N ASP A 128 -17.84 -17.34 9.17
CA ASP A 128 -17.63 -16.64 10.43
C ASP A 128 -16.77 -17.54 11.35
N PRO A 129 -15.68 -17.04 11.93
CA PRO A 129 -14.86 -17.86 12.83
C PRO A 129 -15.69 -18.47 13.98
N VAL A 130 -16.84 -17.89 14.31
CA VAL A 130 -17.82 -18.47 15.25
C VAL A 130 -18.57 -19.66 14.64
N GLN A 131 -18.80 -19.69 13.31
CA GLN A 131 -19.46 -20.84 12.63
C GLN A 131 -18.46 -21.90 12.19
N ALA A 132 -17.20 -21.56 11.98
CA ALA A 132 -16.13 -22.53 11.77
C ALA A 132 -15.82 -23.34 13.04
N ALA A 133 -16.25 -22.87 14.20
CA ALA A 133 -16.32 -23.65 15.44
C ALA A 133 -17.54 -24.58 15.45
N SER A 134 -17.85 -25.23 14.32
CA SER A 134 -18.78 -26.35 14.31
C SER A 134 -18.22 -27.52 15.15
N PRO A 135 -19.02 -28.17 15.99
CA PRO A 135 -18.57 -29.13 16.98
C PRO A 135 -18.13 -30.49 16.42
N MET A 136 -17.67 -30.56 15.17
CA MET A 136 -17.05 -31.76 14.63
C MET A 136 -15.55 -31.88 14.92
N TRP A 137 -14.95 -30.89 15.51
CA TRP A 137 -13.67 -31.07 16.21
C TRP A 137 -14.03 -31.67 17.58
N SER A 138 -14.35 -32.93 17.52
CA SER A 138 -14.54 -33.75 18.71
C SER A 138 -13.37 -33.49 19.65
N SER A 139 -13.70 -33.20 20.91
CA SER A 139 -12.83 -32.84 22.02
C SER A 139 -11.73 -33.87 22.36
N HIS A 140 -11.26 -34.66 21.39
CA HIS A 140 -10.27 -35.70 21.54
C HIS A 140 -8.97 -35.47 20.76
N TYR A 141 -8.83 -34.40 19.99
CA TYR A 141 -7.56 -34.07 19.36
C TYR A 141 -7.10 -32.68 19.79
N GLU A 142 -6.50 -32.62 20.97
CA GLU A 142 -5.61 -31.53 21.35
C GLU A 142 -4.18 -31.93 21.02
N PRO A 143 -3.64 -31.55 19.83
CA PRO A 143 -2.29 -31.97 19.38
C PRO A 143 -1.17 -31.44 20.28
N TRP A 144 -1.50 -30.61 21.27
CA TRP A 144 -0.54 -29.98 22.18
C TRP A 144 -0.47 -30.65 23.57
N THR A 145 -1.35 -31.60 23.88
CA THR A 145 -1.42 -32.24 25.17
C THR A 145 -0.72 -33.61 25.19
N GLU A 146 -0.42 -34.21 24.04
CA GLU A 146 0.39 -35.40 24.01
C GLU A 146 1.88 -35.05 24.12
N PRO A 147 2.61 -35.62 25.10
CA PRO A 147 4.04 -35.40 25.20
C PRO A 147 4.72 -35.88 23.92
N ILE A 148 5.51 -35.03 23.29
CA ILE A 148 6.29 -35.38 22.11
C ILE A 148 7.08 -36.63 22.37
N THR A 149 6.85 -37.69 21.59
CA THR A 149 7.58 -38.94 21.76
C THR A 149 9.06 -38.75 21.43
N THR A 150 9.93 -39.55 22.06
CA THR A 150 11.39 -39.48 21.83
C THR A 150 11.73 -39.58 20.34
N GLY A 151 10.98 -40.39 19.57
CA GLY A 151 11.16 -40.49 18.11
C GLY A 151 10.74 -39.23 17.33
N GLN A 152 9.76 -38.48 17.82
CA GLN A 152 9.39 -37.18 17.23
C GLN A 152 10.44 -36.10 17.56
N GLN A 153 10.99 -36.11 18.76
CA GLN A 153 12.08 -35.22 19.15
C GLN A 153 13.33 -35.47 18.30
N GLN A 154 13.71 -36.72 18.07
CA GLN A 154 14.84 -37.06 17.20
C GLN A 154 14.63 -36.57 15.77
N ARG A 155 13.46 -36.82 15.15
CA ARG A 155 13.15 -36.33 13.80
C ARG A 155 13.18 -34.80 13.71
N ASN A 156 12.68 -34.10 14.72
CA ASN A 156 12.72 -32.64 14.75
C ASN A 156 14.15 -32.11 14.86
N CYS A 157 15.02 -32.74 15.65
CA CYS A 157 16.44 -32.40 15.72
C CYS A 157 17.15 -32.63 14.38
N GLU A 158 16.91 -33.76 13.72
CA GLU A 158 17.49 -34.06 12.40
C GLU A 158 17.06 -33.06 11.34
N LEU A 159 15.79 -32.62 11.33
CA LEU A 159 15.28 -31.60 10.43
C LEU A 159 15.93 -30.21 10.69
N LEU A 160 16.15 -29.85 11.95
CA LEU A 160 16.82 -28.62 12.33
C LEU A 160 18.30 -28.63 11.90
N ASP A 161 18.99 -29.74 12.09
CA ASP A 161 20.38 -29.94 11.67
C ASP A 161 20.50 -29.88 10.15
N LEU A 162 19.56 -30.45 9.41
CA LEU A 162 19.52 -30.39 7.95
C LEU A 162 19.30 -28.94 7.46
N ALA A 163 18.38 -28.20 8.08
CA ALA A 163 18.12 -26.81 7.76
C ALA A 163 19.32 -25.92 8.04
N GLN A 164 20.06 -26.16 9.14
CA GLN A 164 21.27 -25.41 9.45
C GLN A 164 22.44 -25.71 8.50
N ARG A 165 22.56 -26.94 8.02
CA ARG A 165 23.58 -27.32 7.01
C ARG A 165 23.30 -26.66 5.66
N THR A 166 22.04 -26.57 5.24
CA THR A 166 21.66 -25.91 3.97
C THR A 166 21.86 -24.39 4.01
N THR A 167 21.75 -23.75 5.17
CA THR A 167 22.03 -22.32 5.31
C THR A 167 23.53 -21.99 5.36
N ARG A 168 24.36 -22.92 5.86
CA ARG A 168 25.82 -22.72 5.96
C ARG A 168 26.57 -22.80 4.60
N THR A 169 25.99 -23.45 3.63
CA THR A 169 26.59 -23.56 2.27
C THR A 169 26.37 -22.34 1.38
N ARG A 170 25.74 -21.27 1.87
CA ARG A 170 25.38 -20.10 1.08
C ARG A 170 26.13 -18.81 1.41
N CYS A 171 27.26 -18.88 2.15
CA CYS A 171 28.17 -17.75 2.28
C CYS A 171 29.33 -17.92 1.29
N PRO A 172 29.39 -17.16 0.17
CA PRO A 172 30.59 -17.07 -0.60
C PRO A 172 31.62 -16.28 0.21
N THR A 173 32.72 -16.92 0.57
CA THR A 173 33.91 -16.26 1.11
C THR A 173 34.47 -15.36 0.01
N GLY A 174 34.12 -14.06 0.06
CA GLY A 174 34.76 -13.03 -0.72
C GLY A 174 36.20 -12.85 -0.23
N THR A 175 37.16 -13.33 -0.94
CA THR A 175 38.58 -13.02 -0.80
C THR A 175 38.75 -11.53 -1.02
N LEU A 176 39.11 -10.78 0.05
CA LEU A 176 39.68 -9.44 -0.08
C LEU A 176 41.07 -9.59 -0.71
N ALA A 177 41.20 -9.16 -1.96
CA ALA A 177 42.52 -8.97 -2.59
C ALA A 177 43.10 -7.69 -1.97
N GLU A 178 44.25 -7.84 -1.27
CA GLU A 178 45.12 -6.75 -0.89
C GLU A 178 45.64 -6.10 -2.16
N VAL A 179 45.48 -4.80 -2.31
CA VAL A 179 46.18 -3.98 -3.28
C VAL A 179 47.29 -3.25 -2.52
N SER A 180 48.53 -3.64 -2.86
CA SER A 180 49.77 -2.92 -2.56
C SER A 180 49.93 -1.72 -3.45
#